data_130918d1db424a02305bdecb04f9498a
#
_entry.id   130918d1db424a02305bdecb04f9498a
#
_cell.length_a   1.000
_cell.length_b   1.000
_cell.length_c   1.000
_cell.angle_alpha   90.00
_cell.angle_beta   90.00
_cell.angle_gamma   90.00
#
_symmetry.space_group_name_H-M   'P 1'
#
loop_
_entity.id
_entity.type
_entity.pdbx_description
1 polymer ?
#
loop_
_entity_poly.entity_id
_entity_poly.type
_entity_poly.pdbx_seq_one_letter_code
_entity_poly.pdbx_strand_id
1 'polypeptide(L)'
;MIAVNIIFRLPSTPHEIGWDSFEMHVLANSVSAFGEARWWVNLLSVGGFYPYSYASAVPFILSGISQCTGIDMEWTIWLFCVVIGLLSAFGAYLLAGAIWNNDIFKFLVAFGYSTSQGILAFTTWTVTTRGFFIVIAPLFIYTLLKCRTSAVRYGTFTFILFMLLVVTHHMFFFTIPLIMCYFIITTFYKLREYVDKKVKIPTSISENIGNIAMLMTFVVMLSLPFFIRSLWEADIELTRSGINSRYALVFPLLNNYVRYIGVLIVFVIGGLFYLLLKQGKRFEEWFLLAAVAGLAPLLYIPTYMKQFAGLFAFLLIGVAITNIAVIKTHAKKKKYIYTATVIILLLSTSFNGYYQFIHFLNDPNPYSRYTKEATYTGGLWIKDSIDKNIFYNNGLVGLRAFAVSGVPTLFGGTIAQTYGFEDVSELNITKNSPLSIGFYKDGPYVKTLGTPYLEGRIERLRETEIDSRWGKQFISQHNLSYVIEDEDIGDNIFIRSVHPVKDNVYNNGKIRIWSLD
;
A
#
# COMPACT_ATOMS: atom_id res chain seq x y z
N MET A 1 -11.08 14.59 15.35
CA MET A 1 -10.66 13.63 14.30
C MET A 1 -9.74 14.27 13.27
N ILE A 2 -10.16 15.32 12.54
CA ILE A 2 -9.33 16.00 11.51
C ILE A 2 -7.99 16.46 12.08
N ALA A 3 -7.97 17.22 13.19
CA ALA A 3 -6.73 17.71 13.78
C ALA A 3 -5.73 16.58 14.11
N VAL A 4 -6.20 15.48 14.71
CA VAL A 4 -5.33 14.32 15.03
C VAL A 4 -4.78 13.67 13.75
N ASN A 5 -5.60 13.56 12.71
CA ASN A 5 -5.15 13.04 11.42
C ASN A 5 -4.06 13.92 10.78
N ILE A 6 -4.16 15.25 10.90
CA ILE A 6 -3.12 16.17 10.42
C ILE A 6 -1.87 16.03 11.28
N ILE A 7 -2.00 16.06 12.61
CA ILE A 7 -0.87 15.95 13.55
C ILE A 7 -0.05 14.68 13.28
N PHE A 8 -0.71 13.54 13.06
CA PHE A 8 -0.01 12.27 12.78
C PHE A 8 0.70 12.22 11.42
N ARG A 9 0.44 13.21 10.55
CA ARG A 9 1.07 13.32 9.24
C ARG A 9 2.04 14.50 9.14
N LEU A 10 2.28 15.19 10.26
CA LEU A 10 3.36 16.16 10.31
C LEU A 10 4.71 15.46 10.10
N PRO A 11 5.67 16.12 9.46
CA PRO A 11 6.99 15.56 9.24
C PRO A 11 7.66 15.13 10.55
N SER A 12 8.11 13.89 10.62
CA SER A 12 8.90 13.34 11.73
C SER A 12 10.37 13.19 11.35
N THR A 13 10.69 13.38 10.08
CA THR A 13 12.02 13.32 9.49
C THR A 13 12.25 14.61 8.71
N PRO A 14 13.50 15.00 8.43
CA PRO A 14 13.76 16.21 7.64
C PRO A 14 13.23 16.13 6.21
N HIS A 15 13.15 14.94 5.63
CA HIS A 15 12.76 14.71 4.25
C HIS A 15 11.90 13.47 4.08
N GLU A 16 11.43 13.24 2.84
CA GLU A 16 10.57 12.15 2.40
C GLU A 16 11.04 10.76 2.88
N ILE A 17 10.08 9.87 3.11
CA ILE A 17 10.27 8.54 3.70
C ILE A 17 9.84 7.45 2.72
N GLY A 18 10.60 6.36 2.69
CA GLY A 18 10.19 5.08 2.12
C GLY A 18 10.60 4.87 0.67
N TRP A 19 11.01 3.62 0.38
CA TRP A 19 11.45 3.22 -0.95
C TRP A 19 10.38 3.44 -2.02
N ASP A 20 9.17 2.94 -1.78
CA ASP A 20 8.06 3.08 -2.73
C ASP A 20 7.75 4.55 -3.02
N SER A 21 7.98 5.45 -2.04
CA SER A 21 7.77 6.89 -2.20
C SER A 21 8.79 7.50 -3.16
N PHE A 22 10.06 7.15 -3.00
CA PHE A 22 11.11 7.60 -3.94
C PHE A 22 10.84 7.12 -5.36
N GLU A 23 10.34 5.88 -5.52
CA GLU A 23 9.91 5.35 -6.82
C GLU A 23 8.79 6.21 -7.44
N MET A 24 7.79 6.58 -6.65
CA MET A 24 6.69 7.43 -7.12
C MET A 24 7.17 8.84 -7.44
N HIS A 25 8.08 9.39 -6.62
CA HIS A 25 8.69 10.70 -6.83
C HIS A 25 9.44 10.74 -8.18
N VAL A 26 10.30 9.75 -8.42
CA VAL A 26 11.07 9.66 -9.68
C VAL A 26 10.14 9.49 -10.88
N LEU A 27 9.11 8.65 -10.79
CA LEU A 27 8.13 8.48 -11.87
C LEU A 27 7.33 9.75 -12.14
N ALA A 28 6.95 10.50 -11.09
CA ALA A 28 6.28 11.79 -11.25
C ALA A 28 7.20 12.84 -11.90
N ASN A 29 8.47 12.87 -11.52
CA ASN A 29 9.46 13.71 -12.17
C ASN A 29 9.66 13.34 -13.65
N SER A 30 9.67 12.04 -13.98
CA SER A 30 9.73 11.57 -15.36
C SER A 30 8.54 12.09 -16.19
N VAL A 31 7.31 11.98 -15.67
CA VAL A 31 6.13 12.52 -16.35
C VAL A 31 6.24 14.04 -16.51
N SER A 32 6.77 14.76 -15.52
CA SER A 32 6.98 16.21 -15.61
C SER A 32 8.05 16.59 -16.64
N ALA A 33 9.13 15.81 -16.72
CA ALA A 33 10.25 16.09 -17.62
C ALA A 33 9.93 15.80 -19.09
N PHE A 34 9.20 14.71 -19.36
CA PHE A 34 8.90 14.27 -20.73
C PHE A 34 7.52 14.72 -21.22
N GLY A 35 6.63 15.18 -20.34
CA GLY A 35 5.26 15.52 -20.69
C GLY A 35 4.35 14.31 -20.93
N GLU A 36 4.89 13.11 -20.80
CA GLU A 36 4.19 11.82 -21.01
C GLU A 36 4.77 10.73 -20.12
N ALA A 37 4.05 9.62 -19.97
CA ALA A 37 4.60 8.41 -19.36
C ALA A 37 5.45 7.65 -20.38
N ARG A 38 6.67 7.31 -20.01
CA ARG A 38 7.58 6.49 -20.83
C ARG A 38 7.18 5.00 -20.88
N TRP A 39 6.33 4.56 -19.97
CA TRP A 39 5.76 3.20 -19.92
C TRP A 39 4.38 3.13 -20.60
N TRP A 40 3.95 1.92 -20.94
CA TRP A 40 2.65 1.74 -21.56
C TRP A 40 1.48 2.03 -20.62
N VAL A 41 0.65 2.97 -21.02
CA VAL A 41 -0.52 3.44 -20.26
C VAL A 41 -1.79 3.10 -21.02
N ASN A 42 -2.36 1.96 -20.72
CA ASN A 42 -3.73 1.62 -21.10
C ASN A 42 -4.36 0.74 -20.01
N LEU A 43 -5.67 0.55 -20.05
CA LEU A 43 -6.39 -0.18 -19.01
C LEU A 43 -5.81 -1.60 -18.78
N LEU A 44 -5.47 -2.30 -19.85
CA LEU A 44 -4.95 -3.67 -19.77
C LEU A 44 -3.50 -3.70 -19.28
N SER A 45 -2.67 -2.75 -19.70
CA SER A 45 -1.30 -2.66 -19.22
C SER A 45 -1.24 -2.33 -17.73
N VAL A 46 -2.09 -1.41 -17.25
CA VAL A 46 -2.15 -1.04 -15.83
C VAL A 46 -2.65 -2.20 -14.99
N GLY A 47 -3.59 -2.99 -15.49
CA GLY A 47 -4.06 -4.22 -14.83
C GLY A 47 -3.06 -5.37 -14.86
N GLY A 48 -1.88 -5.21 -15.46
CA GLY A 48 -0.86 -6.25 -15.58
C GLY A 48 -1.11 -7.25 -16.72
N PHE A 49 -2.09 -6.99 -17.60
CA PHE A 49 -2.38 -7.85 -18.75
C PHE A 49 -1.41 -7.65 -19.93
N TYR A 50 -0.64 -6.58 -19.91
CA TYR A 50 0.43 -6.31 -20.87
C TYR A 50 1.76 -6.09 -20.15
N PRO A 51 2.89 -6.43 -20.78
CA PRO A 51 4.21 -6.10 -20.25
C PRO A 51 4.43 -4.58 -20.22
N TYR A 52 5.43 -4.15 -19.45
CA TYR A 52 5.84 -2.74 -19.34
C TYR A 52 4.76 -1.80 -18.81
N SER A 53 3.79 -2.34 -18.07
CA SER A 53 2.74 -1.55 -17.45
C SER A 53 3.11 -1.15 -16.02
N TYR A 54 2.72 0.04 -15.64
CA TYR A 54 2.82 0.49 -14.28
C TYR A 54 1.55 1.19 -13.81
N ALA A 55 1.27 1.11 -12.51
CA ALA A 55 0.12 1.77 -11.91
C ALA A 55 0.33 3.29 -11.94
N SER A 56 -0.38 3.98 -12.82
CA SER A 56 -0.07 5.33 -13.26
C SER A 56 -0.78 6.44 -12.48
N ALA A 57 -1.85 6.14 -11.73
CA ALA A 57 -2.66 7.17 -11.09
C ALA A 57 -1.84 8.09 -10.17
N VAL A 58 -1.00 7.53 -9.30
CA VAL A 58 -0.22 8.33 -8.34
C VAL A 58 0.84 9.20 -9.03
N PRO A 59 1.72 8.68 -9.90
CA PRO A 59 2.68 9.51 -10.62
C PRO A 59 2.03 10.67 -11.41
N PHE A 60 0.91 10.41 -12.10
CA PHE A 60 0.19 11.45 -12.84
C PHE A 60 -0.44 12.51 -11.93
N ILE A 61 -1.04 12.11 -10.80
CA ILE A 61 -1.61 13.06 -9.84
C ILE A 61 -0.53 13.94 -9.25
N LEU A 62 0.59 13.37 -8.81
CA LEU A 62 1.71 14.11 -8.23
C LEU A 62 2.33 15.07 -9.23
N SER A 63 2.63 14.60 -10.44
CA SER A 63 3.17 15.42 -11.52
C SER A 63 2.19 16.57 -11.86
N GLY A 64 0.89 16.27 -12.01
CA GLY A 64 -0.12 17.28 -12.30
C GLY A 64 -0.24 18.33 -11.20
N ILE A 65 -0.27 17.93 -9.92
CA ILE A 65 -0.33 18.88 -8.80
C ILE A 65 0.93 19.77 -8.79
N SER A 66 2.13 19.18 -8.86
CA SER A 66 3.39 19.92 -8.83
C SER A 66 3.47 20.91 -9.99
N GLN A 67 3.15 20.50 -11.21
CA GLN A 67 3.17 21.38 -12.40
C GLN A 67 2.13 22.50 -12.33
N CYS A 68 0.91 22.19 -11.87
CA CYS A 68 -0.15 23.20 -11.80
C CYS A 68 0.03 24.23 -10.67
N THR A 69 0.69 23.82 -9.58
CA THR A 69 0.87 24.69 -8.40
C THR A 69 2.24 25.33 -8.31
N GLY A 70 3.26 24.79 -9.00
CA GLY A 70 4.66 25.16 -8.85
C GLY A 70 5.30 24.70 -7.53
N ILE A 71 4.59 23.87 -6.74
CA ILE A 71 5.13 23.32 -5.49
C ILE A 71 6.13 22.22 -5.84
N ASP A 72 7.28 22.23 -5.16
CA ASP A 72 8.28 21.18 -5.28
C ASP A 72 7.69 19.79 -5.02
N MET A 73 8.21 18.78 -5.71
CA MET A 73 7.62 17.43 -5.71
C MET A 73 7.62 16.81 -4.30
N GLU A 74 8.67 17.04 -3.51
CA GLU A 74 8.73 16.51 -2.14
C GLU A 74 7.60 17.05 -1.25
N TRP A 75 7.34 18.36 -1.32
CA TRP A 75 6.24 19.00 -0.61
C TRP A 75 4.87 18.63 -1.20
N THR A 76 4.80 18.43 -2.51
CA THR A 76 3.61 17.90 -3.19
C THR A 76 3.24 16.53 -2.65
N ILE A 77 4.23 15.66 -2.46
CA ILE A 77 4.05 14.32 -1.85
C ILE A 77 3.52 14.45 -0.41
N TRP A 78 4.10 15.34 0.40
CA TRP A 78 3.61 15.54 1.76
C TRP A 78 2.16 16.02 1.79
N LEU A 79 1.81 17.04 1.02
CA LEU A 79 0.44 17.57 0.91
C LEU A 79 -0.53 16.48 0.43
N PHE A 80 -0.14 15.73 -0.58
CA PHE A 80 -0.92 14.60 -1.08
C PHE A 80 -1.18 13.57 0.03
N CYS A 81 -0.17 13.21 0.81
CA CYS A 81 -0.30 12.29 1.94
C CYS A 81 -1.28 12.80 3.00
N VAL A 82 -1.24 14.09 3.33
CA VAL A 82 -2.21 14.71 4.25
C VAL A 82 -3.64 14.62 3.70
N VAL A 83 -3.83 14.99 2.43
CA VAL A 83 -5.15 14.98 1.77
C VAL A 83 -5.72 13.56 1.72
N ILE A 84 -4.94 12.57 1.27
CA ILE A 84 -5.44 11.19 1.21
C ILE A 84 -5.67 10.61 2.60
N GLY A 85 -4.88 11.02 3.60
CA GLY A 85 -5.11 10.67 4.99
C GLY A 85 -6.46 11.17 5.53
N LEU A 86 -6.84 12.40 5.22
CA LEU A 86 -8.17 12.95 5.54
C LEU A 86 -9.27 12.24 4.73
N LEU A 87 -9.01 11.95 3.47
CA LEU A 87 -9.94 11.21 2.60
C LEU A 87 -10.21 9.80 3.13
N SER A 88 -9.21 9.14 3.74
CA SER A 88 -9.40 7.83 4.37
C SER A 88 -10.42 7.88 5.52
N ALA A 89 -10.34 8.92 6.35
CA ALA A 89 -11.30 9.15 7.43
C ALA A 89 -12.71 9.42 6.89
N PHE A 90 -12.81 10.25 5.86
CA PHE A 90 -14.09 10.59 5.22
C PHE A 90 -14.73 9.37 4.55
N GLY A 91 -13.96 8.61 3.76
CA GLY A 91 -14.45 7.39 3.09
C GLY A 91 -14.92 6.32 4.10
N ALA A 92 -14.16 6.10 5.16
CA ALA A 92 -14.54 5.17 6.22
C ALA A 92 -15.79 5.64 6.99
N TYR A 93 -15.95 6.95 7.21
CA TYR A 93 -17.14 7.53 7.84
C TYR A 93 -18.40 7.31 7.01
N LEU A 94 -18.32 7.56 5.69
CA LEU A 94 -19.44 7.33 4.77
C LEU A 94 -19.81 5.85 4.70
N LEU A 95 -18.83 4.97 4.58
CA LEU A 95 -19.06 3.53 4.54
C LEU A 95 -19.69 3.02 5.85
N ALA A 96 -19.16 3.44 6.99
CA ALA A 96 -19.74 3.11 8.29
C ALA A 96 -21.20 3.59 8.38
N GLY A 97 -21.50 4.80 7.93
CA GLY A 97 -22.86 5.34 7.90
C GLY A 97 -23.81 4.57 6.96
N ALA A 98 -23.30 3.96 5.89
CA ALA A 98 -24.10 3.06 5.06
C ALA A 98 -24.44 1.75 5.79
N ILE A 99 -23.51 1.21 6.58
CA ILE A 99 -23.73 -0.02 7.36
C ILE A 99 -24.62 0.26 8.58
N TRP A 100 -24.25 1.23 9.41
CA TRP A 100 -25.04 1.67 10.56
C TRP A 100 -25.06 3.19 10.69
N ASN A 101 -26.25 3.78 10.65
CA ASN A 101 -26.41 5.22 10.87
C ASN A 101 -26.40 5.55 12.36
N ASN A 102 -25.25 5.34 13.02
CA ASN A 102 -24.97 5.64 14.40
C ASN A 102 -23.69 6.46 14.48
N ASP A 103 -23.72 7.64 15.13
CA ASP A 103 -22.59 8.57 15.10
C ASP A 103 -21.36 8.04 15.84
N ILE A 104 -21.56 7.28 16.92
CA ILE A 104 -20.45 6.64 17.65
C ILE A 104 -19.79 5.60 16.76
N PHE A 105 -20.57 4.77 16.08
CA PHE A 105 -20.07 3.77 15.16
C PHE A 105 -19.28 4.40 14.00
N LYS A 106 -19.85 5.43 13.37
CA LYS A 106 -19.19 6.16 12.28
C LYS A 106 -17.87 6.79 12.74
N PHE A 107 -17.87 7.41 13.92
CA PHE A 107 -16.66 8.00 14.49
C PHE A 107 -15.58 6.95 14.78
N LEU A 108 -15.94 5.86 15.46
CA LEU A 108 -15.00 4.80 15.83
C LEU A 108 -14.33 4.17 14.60
N VAL A 109 -15.12 3.86 13.57
CA VAL A 109 -14.60 3.28 12.32
C VAL A 109 -13.69 4.26 11.60
N ALA A 110 -14.15 5.50 11.39
CA ALA A 110 -13.40 6.52 10.67
C ALA A 110 -12.10 6.89 11.39
N PHE A 111 -12.16 7.10 12.70
CA PHE A 111 -11.01 7.47 13.51
C PHE A 111 -10.01 6.32 13.61
N GLY A 112 -10.48 5.12 13.98
CA GLY A 112 -9.61 3.95 14.11
C GLY A 112 -8.93 3.58 12.79
N TYR A 113 -9.67 3.56 11.69
CA TYR A 113 -9.12 3.26 10.37
C TYR A 113 -8.07 4.28 9.95
N SER A 114 -8.39 5.57 9.97
CA SER A 114 -7.51 6.64 9.47
C SER A 114 -6.25 6.87 10.32
N THR A 115 -6.27 6.48 11.59
CA THR A 115 -5.13 6.56 12.52
C THR A 115 -4.43 5.22 12.75
N SER A 116 -4.86 4.15 12.07
CA SER A 116 -4.18 2.85 12.15
C SER A 116 -2.83 2.86 11.44
N GLN A 117 -1.91 2.00 11.87
CA GLN A 117 -0.63 1.79 11.19
C GLN A 117 -0.82 1.34 9.73
N GLY A 118 -1.91 0.63 9.45
CA GLY A 118 -2.26 0.22 8.07
C GLY A 118 -2.46 1.40 7.12
N ILE A 119 -2.86 2.56 7.61
CA ILE A 119 -3.04 3.79 6.83
C ILE A 119 -1.86 4.75 7.04
N LEU A 120 -1.41 4.98 8.28
CA LEU A 120 -0.32 5.91 8.57
C LEU A 120 0.96 5.55 7.83
N ALA A 121 1.32 4.28 7.76
CA ALA A 121 2.53 3.80 7.07
C ALA A 121 2.59 4.16 5.57
N PHE A 122 1.47 4.57 4.97
CA PHE A 122 1.36 4.92 3.56
C PHE A 122 0.81 6.32 3.31
N THR A 123 0.65 7.10 4.36
CA THR A 123 0.11 8.47 4.28
C THR A 123 0.84 9.46 5.18
N THR A 124 2.05 9.13 5.65
CA THR A 124 2.88 10.02 6.48
C THR A 124 4.19 10.29 5.77
N TRP A 125 4.17 11.27 4.88
CA TRP A 125 5.26 11.62 3.96
C TRP A 125 5.86 10.42 3.20
N THR A 126 5.02 9.43 2.97
CA THR A 126 5.31 8.20 2.23
C THR A 126 4.19 7.94 1.26
N VAL A 127 4.38 8.25 0.00
CA VAL A 127 3.38 7.99 -1.02
C VAL A 127 3.59 6.61 -1.64
N THR A 128 2.51 5.89 -1.83
CA THR A 128 2.53 4.61 -2.54
C THR A 128 1.23 4.42 -3.31
N THR A 129 1.28 3.70 -4.40
CA THR A 129 0.07 3.31 -5.13
C THR A 129 -0.87 2.48 -4.25
N ARG A 130 -0.31 1.63 -3.39
CA ARG A 130 -1.03 0.84 -2.38
C ARG A 130 -1.76 1.72 -1.37
N GLY A 131 -1.08 2.76 -0.87
CA GLY A 131 -1.67 3.74 0.06
C GLY A 131 -2.89 4.42 -0.53
N PHE A 132 -2.80 4.88 -1.77
CA PHE A 132 -3.92 5.51 -2.45
C PHE A 132 -5.07 4.54 -2.70
N PHE A 133 -4.76 3.28 -3.08
CA PHE A 133 -5.77 2.23 -3.25
C PHE A 133 -6.60 2.00 -1.98
N ILE A 134 -5.95 1.78 -0.83
CA ILE A 134 -6.67 1.49 0.43
C ILE A 134 -7.48 2.69 0.92
N VAL A 135 -7.07 3.91 0.58
CA VAL A 135 -7.82 5.13 0.90
C VAL A 135 -9.10 5.26 0.05
N ILE A 136 -9.05 4.89 -1.22
CA ILE A 136 -10.20 4.97 -2.14
C ILE A 136 -11.18 3.80 -1.96
N ALA A 137 -10.70 2.63 -1.53
CA ALA A 137 -11.50 1.42 -1.37
C ALA A 137 -12.77 1.60 -0.50
N PRO A 138 -12.77 2.32 0.65
CA PRO A 138 -14.00 2.60 1.41
C PRO A 138 -15.07 3.35 0.61
N LEU A 139 -14.67 4.30 -0.23
CA LEU A 139 -15.60 5.06 -1.08
C LEU A 139 -16.20 4.16 -2.17
N PHE A 140 -15.39 3.30 -2.77
CA PHE A 140 -15.88 2.31 -3.73
C PHE A 140 -16.92 1.38 -3.09
N ILE A 141 -16.66 0.82 -1.91
CA ILE A 141 -17.60 -0.08 -1.21
C ILE A 141 -18.87 0.70 -0.81
N TYR A 142 -18.72 1.95 -0.36
CA TYR A 142 -19.85 2.82 -0.03
C TYR A 142 -20.77 3.00 -1.25
N THR A 143 -20.21 3.38 -2.40
CA THR A 143 -21.01 3.60 -3.61
C THR A 143 -21.64 2.31 -4.12
N LEU A 144 -20.92 1.18 -4.04
CA LEU A 144 -21.45 -0.15 -4.36
C LEU A 144 -22.68 -0.49 -3.52
N LEU A 145 -22.64 -0.29 -2.20
CA LEU A 145 -23.79 -0.52 -1.32
C LEU A 145 -24.95 0.42 -1.65
N LYS A 146 -24.66 1.67 -2.01
CA LYS A 146 -25.66 2.68 -2.37
C LYS A 146 -26.32 2.45 -3.74
N CYS A 147 -25.79 1.57 -4.59
CA CYS A 147 -26.43 1.20 -5.86
C CYS A 147 -27.87 0.70 -5.66
N ARG A 148 -28.21 0.15 -4.50
CA ARG A 148 -29.59 -0.23 -4.17
C ARG A 148 -30.57 0.95 -4.05
N THR A 149 -30.07 2.11 -3.67
CA THR A 149 -30.93 3.31 -3.50
C THR A 149 -31.09 4.09 -4.81
N SER A 150 -30.08 4.11 -5.66
CA SER A 150 -30.11 4.71 -6.99
C SER A 150 -29.05 4.04 -7.86
N ALA A 151 -29.49 3.07 -8.67
CA ALA A 151 -28.61 2.24 -9.48
C ALA A 151 -27.80 3.07 -10.49
N VAL A 152 -28.42 4.02 -11.18
CA VAL A 152 -27.74 4.84 -12.19
C VAL A 152 -26.70 5.73 -11.52
N ARG A 153 -27.10 6.57 -10.56
CA ARG A 153 -26.19 7.53 -9.92
C ARG A 153 -25.01 6.85 -9.25
N TYR A 154 -25.28 5.90 -8.34
CA TYR A 154 -24.20 5.25 -7.60
C TYR A 154 -23.49 4.18 -8.42
N GLY A 155 -24.15 3.58 -9.42
CA GLY A 155 -23.49 2.67 -10.36
C GLY A 155 -22.43 3.39 -11.19
N THR A 156 -22.71 4.60 -11.67
CA THR A 156 -21.71 5.45 -12.36
C THR A 156 -20.52 5.77 -11.45
N PHE A 157 -20.77 6.21 -10.21
CA PHE A 157 -19.67 6.47 -9.26
C PHE A 157 -18.88 5.21 -8.92
N THR A 158 -19.56 4.07 -8.72
CA THR A 158 -18.89 2.77 -8.47
C THR A 158 -17.99 2.39 -9.63
N PHE A 159 -18.46 2.57 -10.87
CA PHE A 159 -17.66 2.29 -12.06
C PHE A 159 -16.43 3.21 -12.16
N ILE A 160 -16.60 4.51 -11.94
CA ILE A 160 -15.49 5.49 -11.97
C ILE A 160 -14.45 5.13 -10.88
N LEU A 161 -14.90 4.85 -9.65
CA LEU A 161 -14.01 4.48 -8.56
C LEU A 161 -13.34 3.12 -8.80
N PHE A 162 -14.05 2.17 -9.43
CA PHE A 162 -13.45 0.90 -9.83
C PHE A 162 -12.32 1.11 -10.85
N MET A 163 -12.56 1.93 -11.89
CA MET A 163 -11.53 2.27 -12.88
C MET A 163 -10.34 2.98 -12.22
N LEU A 164 -10.60 3.90 -11.28
CA LEU A 164 -9.53 4.54 -10.51
C LEU A 164 -8.72 3.53 -9.69
N LEU A 165 -9.37 2.56 -9.06
CA LEU A 165 -8.68 1.48 -8.32
C LEU A 165 -7.83 0.61 -9.24
N VAL A 166 -8.32 0.29 -10.45
CA VAL A 166 -7.57 -0.48 -11.46
C VAL A 166 -6.29 0.25 -11.86
N VAL A 167 -6.37 1.56 -12.16
CA VAL A 167 -5.19 2.34 -12.57
C VAL A 167 -4.29 2.74 -11.41
N THR A 168 -4.72 2.46 -10.17
CA THR A 168 -3.94 2.77 -8.97
C THR A 168 -3.03 1.62 -8.55
N HIS A 169 -3.54 0.38 -8.45
CA HIS A 169 -2.76 -0.75 -7.95
C HIS A 169 -3.41 -2.08 -8.30
N HIS A 170 -2.59 -3.11 -8.55
CA HIS A 170 -3.09 -4.47 -8.82
C HIS A 170 -3.93 -5.08 -7.67
N MET A 171 -3.93 -4.49 -6.49
CA MET A 171 -4.88 -4.86 -5.41
C MET A 171 -6.36 -4.73 -5.84
N PHE A 172 -6.68 -4.13 -6.99
CA PHE A 172 -8.06 -4.10 -7.50
C PHE A 172 -8.68 -5.50 -7.61
N PHE A 173 -7.88 -6.55 -7.72
CA PHE A 173 -8.36 -7.93 -7.66
C PHE A 173 -9.12 -8.26 -6.36
N PHE A 174 -8.80 -7.58 -5.25
CA PHE A 174 -9.55 -7.74 -4.00
C PHE A 174 -10.97 -7.15 -4.05
N THR A 175 -11.27 -6.29 -5.01
CA THR A 175 -12.62 -5.76 -5.21
C THR A 175 -13.54 -6.77 -5.90
N ILE A 176 -13.00 -7.73 -6.65
CA ILE A 176 -13.78 -8.75 -7.38
C ILE A 176 -14.61 -9.61 -6.41
N PRO A 177 -14.04 -10.23 -5.35
CA PRO A 177 -14.82 -10.92 -4.35
C PRO A 177 -15.92 -10.04 -3.72
N LEU A 178 -15.67 -8.75 -3.50
CA LEU A 178 -16.66 -7.82 -2.95
C LEU A 178 -17.83 -7.59 -3.90
N ILE A 179 -17.55 -7.40 -5.18
CA ILE A 179 -18.58 -7.28 -6.22
C ILE A 179 -19.40 -8.58 -6.30
N MET A 180 -18.73 -9.72 -6.27
CA MET A 180 -19.41 -11.04 -6.25
C MET A 180 -20.30 -11.18 -5.02
N CYS A 181 -19.81 -10.85 -3.82
CA CYS A 181 -20.60 -10.84 -2.59
C CYS A 181 -21.83 -9.93 -2.70
N TYR A 182 -21.69 -8.74 -3.28
CA TYR A 182 -22.80 -7.83 -3.50
C TYR A 182 -23.89 -8.47 -4.37
N PHE A 183 -23.52 -9.08 -5.49
CA PHE A 183 -24.49 -9.76 -6.37
C PHE A 183 -25.11 -10.98 -5.72
N ILE A 184 -24.33 -11.81 -5.02
CA ILE A 184 -24.84 -12.99 -4.30
C ILE A 184 -25.88 -12.57 -3.27
N ILE A 185 -25.57 -11.59 -2.42
CA ILE A 185 -26.51 -11.10 -1.40
C ILE A 185 -27.74 -10.44 -2.03
N THR A 186 -27.56 -9.68 -3.13
CA THR A 186 -28.69 -9.09 -3.86
C THR A 186 -29.63 -10.17 -4.41
N THR A 187 -29.06 -11.22 -5.01
CA THR A 187 -29.83 -12.34 -5.54
C THR A 187 -30.54 -13.11 -4.41
N PHE A 188 -29.83 -13.34 -3.30
CA PHE A 188 -30.41 -13.99 -2.11
C PHE A 188 -31.63 -13.21 -1.58
N TYR A 189 -31.53 -11.87 -1.47
CA TYR A 189 -32.65 -11.05 -1.03
C TYR A 189 -33.84 -11.12 -1.96
N LYS A 190 -33.62 -11.07 -3.28
CA LYS A 190 -34.70 -11.21 -4.29
C LYS A 190 -35.35 -12.60 -4.23
N LEU A 191 -34.55 -13.66 -4.11
CA LEU A 191 -35.04 -15.02 -4.00
C LEU A 191 -35.86 -15.23 -2.72
N ARG A 192 -35.36 -14.70 -1.59
CA ARG A 192 -36.09 -14.74 -0.32
C ARG A 192 -37.44 -14.03 -0.43
N GLU A 193 -37.50 -12.84 -0.98
CA GLU A 193 -38.77 -12.12 -1.21
C GLU A 193 -39.75 -12.91 -2.08
N TYR A 194 -39.23 -13.61 -3.11
CA TYR A 194 -40.04 -14.45 -3.96
C TYR A 194 -40.58 -15.70 -3.21
N VAL A 195 -39.74 -16.34 -2.40
CA VAL A 195 -40.11 -17.53 -1.61
C VAL A 195 -41.08 -17.13 -0.50
N ASP A 196 -40.86 -16.05 0.22
CA ASP A 196 -41.74 -15.57 1.30
C ASP A 196 -43.15 -15.23 0.79
N LYS A 197 -43.28 -14.81 -0.49
CA LYS A 197 -44.58 -14.58 -1.13
C LYS A 197 -45.33 -15.92 -1.42
N LYS A 198 -44.61 -17.01 -1.64
CA LYS A 198 -45.21 -18.34 -1.97
C LYS A 198 -45.32 -19.26 -0.78
N VAL A 199 -44.34 -19.24 0.10
CA VAL A 199 -44.26 -20.15 1.26
C VAL A 199 -44.01 -19.31 2.50
N LYS A 200 -44.99 -19.21 3.40
CA LYS A 200 -44.87 -18.46 4.65
C LYS A 200 -43.88 -19.14 5.61
N ILE A 201 -42.58 -19.02 5.35
CA ILE A 201 -41.55 -19.51 6.26
C ILE A 201 -41.40 -18.52 7.42
N PRO A 202 -41.43 -18.94 8.68
CA PRO A 202 -41.14 -18.06 9.81
C PRO A 202 -39.76 -17.38 9.64
N THR A 203 -39.71 -16.05 9.77
CA THR A 203 -38.49 -15.24 9.57
C THR A 203 -37.35 -15.72 10.45
N SER A 204 -37.62 -16.16 11.68
CA SER A 204 -36.61 -16.67 12.61
C SER A 204 -35.92 -17.96 12.10
N ILE A 205 -36.68 -18.87 11.46
CA ILE A 205 -36.10 -20.10 10.88
C ILE A 205 -35.22 -19.77 9.68
N SER A 206 -35.68 -18.92 8.77
CA SER A 206 -34.92 -18.47 7.60
C SER A 206 -33.63 -17.76 8.00
N GLU A 207 -33.67 -16.93 9.04
CA GLU A 207 -32.46 -16.21 9.55
C GLU A 207 -31.48 -17.16 10.23
N ASN A 208 -31.93 -18.13 11.01
CA ASN A 208 -31.06 -19.12 11.63
C ASN A 208 -30.33 -19.96 10.59
N ILE A 209 -31.04 -20.41 9.54
CA ILE A 209 -30.45 -21.15 8.41
C ILE A 209 -29.39 -20.25 7.73
N GLY A 210 -29.70 -18.99 7.46
CA GLY A 210 -28.75 -18.03 6.89
C GLY A 210 -27.50 -17.82 7.76
N ASN A 211 -27.68 -17.73 9.09
CA ASN A 211 -26.57 -17.57 10.03
C ASN A 211 -25.66 -18.82 10.04
N ILE A 212 -26.24 -20.01 10.05
CA ILE A 212 -25.49 -21.27 9.99
C ILE A 212 -24.76 -21.39 8.65
N ALA A 213 -25.44 -21.11 7.53
CA ALA A 213 -24.82 -21.13 6.21
C ALA A 213 -23.64 -20.15 6.11
N MET A 214 -23.78 -18.94 6.65
CA MET A 214 -22.70 -17.94 6.68
C MET A 214 -21.52 -18.39 7.55
N LEU A 215 -21.79 -18.96 8.73
CA LEU A 215 -20.76 -19.51 9.60
C LEU A 215 -19.99 -20.65 8.90
N MET A 216 -20.71 -21.58 8.28
CA MET A 216 -20.10 -22.67 7.52
C MET A 216 -19.27 -22.15 6.35
N THR A 217 -19.79 -21.17 5.60
CA THR A 217 -19.04 -20.50 4.52
C THR A 217 -17.75 -19.88 5.05
N PHE A 218 -17.81 -19.16 6.18
CA PHE A 218 -16.63 -18.57 6.79
C PHE A 218 -15.60 -19.63 7.20
N VAL A 219 -16.02 -20.72 7.84
CA VAL A 219 -15.13 -21.82 8.24
C VAL A 219 -14.48 -22.47 7.01
N VAL A 220 -15.28 -22.77 5.97
CA VAL A 220 -14.77 -23.35 4.72
C VAL A 220 -13.76 -22.42 4.06
N MET A 221 -14.10 -21.14 3.90
CA MET A 221 -13.21 -20.16 3.26
C MET A 221 -11.92 -19.94 4.07
N LEU A 222 -12.00 -19.90 5.39
CA LEU A 222 -10.82 -19.77 6.25
C LEU A 222 -9.93 -21.02 6.21
N SER A 223 -10.51 -22.21 5.98
CA SER A 223 -9.76 -23.48 5.90
C SER A 223 -9.15 -23.76 4.51
N LEU A 224 -9.65 -23.10 3.45
CA LEU A 224 -9.19 -23.31 2.07
C LEU A 224 -7.67 -23.30 1.90
N PRO A 225 -6.91 -22.34 2.46
CA PRO A 225 -5.46 -22.29 2.31
C PRO A 225 -4.71 -23.50 2.90
N PHE A 226 -5.31 -24.22 3.84
CA PHE A 226 -4.71 -25.47 4.34
C PHE A 226 -4.75 -26.60 3.31
N PHE A 227 -5.68 -26.53 2.36
CA PHE A 227 -5.81 -27.48 1.25
C PHE A 227 -5.14 -26.96 -0.02
N ILE A 228 -5.12 -25.64 -0.24
CA ILE A 228 -4.53 -24.99 -1.41
C ILE A 228 -3.22 -24.33 -0.99
N ARG A 229 -2.14 -25.10 -1.09
CA ARG A 229 -0.80 -24.70 -0.63
C ARG A 229 -0.29 -23.42 -1.32
N SER A 230 -0.59 -23.24 -2.61
CA SER A 230 -0.17 -22.07 -3.40
C SER A 230 -0.72 -20.73 -2.89
N LEU A 231 -1.77 -20.73 -2.04
CA LEU A 231 -2.32 -19.50 -1.49
C LEU A 231 -1.42 -18.83 -0.42
N TRP A 232 -0.44 -19.53 0.14
CA TRP A 232 0.44 -18.96 1.15
C TRP A 232 1.94 -19.14 0.86
N GLU A 233 2.36 -20.15 0.09
CA GLU A 233 3.78 -20.41 -0.17
C GLU A 233 4.48 -19.31 -0.96
N ALA A 234 3.75 -18.57 -1.77
CA ALA A 234 4.32 -17.50 -2.57
C ALA A 234 4.25 -16.11 -1.90
N ASP A 235 3.83 -16.02 -0.64
CA ASP A 235 3.90 -14.76 0.06
C ASP A 235 5.32 -14.48 0.55
N ILE A 236 5.90 -13.36 0.09
CA ILE A 236 7.28 -12.96 0.39
C ILE A 236 7.51 -12.79 1.90
N GLU A 237 6.53 -12.25 2.64
CA GLU A 237 6.67 -12.02 4.08
C GLU A 237 6.68 -13.34 4.85
N LEU A 238 5.84 -14.29 4.44
CA LEU A 238 5.80 -15.62 5.04
C LEU A 238 7.05 -16.43 4.70
N THR A 239 7.52 -16.32 3.46
CA THR A 239 8.75 -16.99 3.01
C THR A 239 9.98 -16.46 3.75
N ARG A 240 10.11 -15.14 3.94
CA ARG A 240 11.19 -14.53 4.73
C ARG A 240 11.16 -14.92 6.21
N SER A 241 10.00 -15.29 6.74
CA SER A 241 9.84 -15.74 8.12
C SER A 241 10.29 -17.20 8.35
N GLY A 242 10.79 -17.87 7.31
CA GLY A 242 11.31 -19.26 7.42
C GLY A 242 10.22 -20.29 7.73
N ILE A 243 8.97 -20.03 7.31
CA ILE A 243 7.83 -20.88 7.64
C ILE A 243 7.83 -22.11 6.74
N ASN A 244 8.24 -23.23 7.30
CA ASN A 244 8.27 -24.52 6.59
C ASN A 244 7.06 -25.42 6.91
N SER A 245 6.15 -24.98 7.78
CA SER A 245 5.01 -25.77 8.23
C SER A 245 3.72 -24.96 8.26
N ARG A 246 2.63 -25.57 7.80
CA ARG A 246 1.27 -24.98 7.84
C ARG A 246 0.84 -24.59 9.26
N TYR A 247 1.30 -25.30 10.26
CA TYR A 247 0.96 -25.04 11.66
C TYR A 247 1.70 -23.83 12.24
N ALA A 248 2.87 -23.51 11.68
CA ALA A 248 3.65 -22.33 12.08
C ALA A 248 3.12 -21.01 11.50
N LEU A 249 2.16 -21.08 10.55
CA LEU A 249 1.58 -19.92 9.88
C LEU A 249 0.81 -18.95 10.80
N VAL A 250 0.12 -19.48 11.80
CA VAL A 250 -0.84 -18.70 12.61
C VAL A 250 -0.16 -17.54 13.33
N PHE A 251 1.03 -17.79 13.90
CA PHE A 251 1.71 -16.78 14.70
C PHE A 251 2.24 -15.58 13.90
N PRO A 252 2.95 -15.75 12.78
CA PRO A 252 3.36 -14.65 11.90
C PRO A 252 2.18 -13.89 11.28
N LEU A 253 1.10 -14.60 10.92
CA LEU A 253 -0.11 -13.94 10.43
C LEU A 253 -0.71 -13.04 11.51
N LEU A 254 -0.91 -13.57 12.72
CA LEU A 254 -1.45 -12.79 13.83
C LEU A 254 -0.55 -11.57 14.13
N ASN A 255 0.75 -11.75 14.19
CA ASN A 255 1.70 -10.66 14.41
C ASN A 255 1.58 -9.56 13.35
N ASN A 256 1.48 -9.93 12.06
CA ASN A 256 1.28 -8.98 10.97
C ASN A 256 -0.02 -8.18 11.15
N TYR A 257 -1.15 -8.85 11.43
CA TYR A 257 -2.42 -8.15 11.59
C TYR A 257 -2.47 -7.29 12.86
N VAL A 258 -1.90 -7.76 13.97
CA VAL A 258 -1.79 -6.97 15.20
C VAL A 258 -0.96 -5.71 14.97
N ARG A 259 0.14 -5.80 14.23
CA ARG A 259 0.98 -4.64 13.89
C ARG A 259 0.21 -3.56 13.12
N TYR A 260 -0.65 -3.95 12.16
CA TYR A 260 -1.35 -3.00 11.28
C TYR A 260 -2.70 -2.50 11.82
N ILE A 261 -3.40 -3.31 12.61
CA ILE A 261 -4.70 -2.97 13.19
C ILE A 261 -4.55 -2.43 14.62
N GLY A 262 -3.52 -2.89 15.33
CA GLY A 262 -3.27 -2.57 16.73
C GLY A 262 -3.98 -3.50 17.70
N VAL A 263 -3.92 -3.16 18.99
CA VAL A 263 -4.50 -3.95 20.08
C VAL A 263 -6.02 -4.08 20.00
N LEU A 264 -6.68 -3.22 19.24
CA LEU A 264 -8.13 -3.27 19.01
C LEU A 264 -8.58 -4.53 18.25
N ILE A 265 -7.65 -5.30 17.66
CA ILE A 265 -7.95 -6.53 16.92
C ILE A 265 -8.77 -7.55 17.75
N VAL A 266 -8.65 -7.52 19.08
CA VAL A 266 -9.42 -8.39 19.97
C VAL A 266 -10.94 -8.18 19.82
N PHE A 267 -11.37 -6.98 19.45
CA PHE A 267 -12.79 -6.67 19.23
C PHE A 267 -13.31 -7.17 17.88
N VAL A 268 -12.43 -7.54 16.93
CA VAL A 268 -12.85 -8.07 15.62
C VAL A 268 -13.66 -9.35 15.79
N ILE A 269 -13.18 -10.25 16.64
CA ILE A 269 -13.86 -11.52 16.93
C ILE A 269 -15.22 -11.25 17.56
N GLY A 270 -15.29 -10.35 18.53
CA GLY A 270 -16.56 -9.97 19.19
C GLY A 270 -17.57 -9.37 18.20
N GLY A 271 -17.13 -8.49 17.31
CA GLY A 271 -17.99 -7.90 16.27
C GLY A 271 -18.49 -8.93 15.25
N LEU A 272 -17.62 -9.85 14.85
CA LEU A 272 -17.99 -10.94 13.94
C LEU A 272 -19.05 -11.85 14.55
N PHE A 273 -18.82 -12.35 15.77
CA PHE A 273 -19.80 -13.20 16.46
C PHE A 273 -21.11 -12.46 16.73
N TYR A 274 -21.05 -11.18 17.13
CA TYR A 274 -22.26 -10.39 17.31
C TYR A 274 -23.08 -10.32 16.02
N LEU A 275 -22.47 -10.03 14.88
CA LEU A 275 -23.16 -9.98 13.59
C LEU A 275 -23.67 -11.36 13.17
N LEU A 276 -22.89 -12.43 13.36
CA LEU A 276 -23.33 -13.79 13.04
C LEU A 276 -24.58 -14.21 13.82
N LEU A 277 -24.66 -13.85 15.10
CA LEU A 277 -25.77 -14.24 15.98
C LEU A 277 -26.96 -13.27 15.96
N LYS A 278 -26.77 -12.04 15.45
CA LYS A 278 -27.82 -11.03 15.39
C LYS A 278 -29.01 -11.52 14.55
N GLN A 279 -30.23 -11.29 15.03
CA GLN A 279 -31.48 -11.45 14.27
C GLN A 279 -31.82 -10.14 13.54
N GLY A 280 -32.61 -10.19 12.47
CA GLY A 280 -33.06 -9.02 11.71
C GLY A 280 -31.93 -8.27 11.02
N LYS A 281 -30.97 -8.99 10.45
CA LYS A 281 -29.86 -8.37 9.72
C LYS A 281 -30.33 -7.62 8.49
N ARG A 282 -29.78 -6.41 8.31
CA ARG A 282 -29.96 -5.63 7.09
C ARG A 282 -29.04 -6.14 5.98
N PHE A 283 -29.30 -5.70 4.76
CA PHE A 283 -28.51 -6.07 3.59
C PHE A 283 -27.02 -5.75 3.79
N GLU A 284 -26.70 -4.59 4.33
CA GLU A 284 -25.34 -4.12 4.52
C GLU A 284 -24.59 -4.96 5.56
N GLU A 285 -25.28 -5.51 6.54
CA GLU A 285 -24.70 -6.41 7.55
C GLU A 285 -24.43 -7.81 6.96
N TRP A 286 -25.35 -8.31 6.12
CA TRP A 286 -25.10 -9.53 5.36
C TRP A 286 -23.96 -9.38 4.37
N PHE A 287 -23.91 -8.22 3.68
CA PHE A 287 -22.78 -7.91 2.79
C PHE A 287 -21.45 -7.89 3.55
N LEU A 288 -21.39 -7.23 4.72
CA LEU A 288 -20.18 -7.20 5.55
C LEU A 288 -19.71 -8.62 5.94
N LEU A 289 -20.63 -9.48 6.37
CA LEU A 289 -20.33 -10.88 6.70
C LEU A 289 -19.84 -11.66 5.46
N ALA A 290 -20.52 -11.51 4.33
CA ALA A 290 -20.15 -12.17 3.08
C ALA A 290 -18.77 -11.68 2.58
N ALA A 291 -18.50 -10.37 2.68
CA ALA A 291 -17.22 -9.79 2.31
C ALA A 291 -16.07 -10.33 3.18
N VAL A 292 -16.29 -10.40 4.51
CA VAL A 292 -15.30 -10.99 5.43
C VAL A 292 -15.07 -12.47 5.11
N ALA A 293 -16.13 -13.24 4.86
CA ALA A 293 -16.00 -14.65 4.48
C ALA A 293 -15.32 -14.83 3.12
N GLY A 294 -15.71 -14.04 2.11
CA GLY A 294 -15.12 -14.12 0.77
C GLY A 294 -13.64 -13.70 0.71
N LEU A 295 -13.23 -12.80 1.61
CA LEU A 295 -11.84 -12.36 1.73
C LEU A 295 -11.01 -13.27 2.67
N ALA A 296 -11.64 -14.16 3.44
CA ALA A 296 -10.95 -14.99 4.43
C ALA A 296 -9.77 -15.81 3.86
N PRO A 297 -9.84 -16.43 2.67
CA PRO A 297 -8.71 -17.14 2.09
C PRO A 297 -7.51 -16.23 1.83
N LEU A 298 -7.75 -14.96 1.51
CA LEU A 298 -6.72 -13.97 1.19
C LEU A 298 -5.99 -13.45 2.44
N LEU A 299 -6.53 -13.68 3.64
CA LEU A 299 -5.85 -13.35 4.90
C LEU A 299 -4.50 -14.06 5.06
N TYR A 300 -4.29 -15.16 4.35
CA TYR A 300 -3.04 -15.90 4.32
C TYR A 300 -2.01 -15.32 3.34
N ILE A 301 -2.33 -14.19 2.68
CA ILE A 301 -1.44 -13.41 1.83
C ILE A 301 -1.22 -12.04 2.49
N PRO A 302 -0.46 -11.95 3.60
CA PRO A 302 -0.38 -10.73 4.40
C PRO A 302 0.28 -9.56 3.68
N THR A 303 1.09 -9.77 2.64
CA THR A 303 1.81 -8.70 1.93
C THR A 303 0.91 -7.53 1.53
N TYR A 304 -0.30 -7.79 1.05
CA TYR A 304 -1.27 -6.77 0.66
C TYR A 304 -2.54 -6.79 1.51
N MET A 305 -2.96 -7.99 1.92
CA MET A 305 -4.24 -8.17 2.61
C MET A 305 -4.26 -7.53 4.00
N LYS A 306 -3.14 -7.47 4.71
CA LYS A 306 -3.07 -6.85 6.06
C LYS A 306 -3.53 -5.39 6.09
N GLN A 307 -3.30 -4.63 5.01
CA GLN A 307 -3.78 -3.25 4.90
C GLN A 307 -5.26 -3.21 4.50
N PHE A 308 -5.64 -4.00 3.50
CA PHE A 308 -7.01 -4.01 2.98
C PHE A 308 -8.01 -4.58 4.01
N ALA A 309 -7.64 -5.63 4.73
CA ALA A 309 -8.45 -6.21 5.80
C ALA A 309 -8.68 -5.25 6.97
N GLY A 310 -7.79 -4.27 7.18
CA GLY A 310 -7.93 -3.26 8.21
C GLY A 310 -9.27 -2.55 8.17
N LEU A 311 -9.79 -2.24 6.98
CA LEU A 311 -11.11 -1.62 6.81
C LEU A 311 -12.23 -2.47 7.42
N PHE A 312 -12.27 -3.75 7.08
CA PHE A 312 -13.29 -4.69 7.59
C PHE A 312 -13.10 -4.94 9.09
N ALA A 313 -11.84 -5.00 9.54
CA ALA A 313 -11.53 -5.11 10.95
C ALA A 313 -12.10 -3.92 11.75
N PHE A 314 -11.89 -2.68 11.30
CA PHE A 314 -12.43 -1.50 11.99
C PHE A 314 -13.96 -1.41 11.93
N LEU A 315 -14.59 -1.91 10.88
CA LEU A 315 -16.06 -2.07 10.85
C LEU A 315 -16.52 -3.06 11.93
N LEU A 316 -15.87 -4.21 12.07
CA LEU A 316 -16.19 -5.20 13.11
C LEU A 316 -15.87 -4.68 14.53
N ILE A 317 -14.75 -4.00 14.72
CA ILE A 317 -14.39 -3.33 15.97
C ILE A 317 -15.47 -2.31 16.36
N GLY A 318 -15.90 -1.49 15.42
CA GLY A 318 -16.97 -0.53 15.61
C GLY A 318 -18.29 -1.20 16.02
N VAL A 319 -18.65 -2.32 15.38
CA VAL A 319 -19.81 -3.14 15.75
C VAL A 319 -19.67 -3.63 17.20
N ALA A 320 -18.55 -4.22 17.57
CA ALA A 320 -18.33 -4.75 18.92
C ALA A 320 -18.46 -3.63 19.98
N ILE A 321 -17.71 -2.55 19.83
CA ILE A 321 -17.65 -1.47 20.81
C ILE A 321 -19.00 -0.76 20.96
N THR A 322 -19.69 -0.48 19.84
CA THR A 322 -21.00 0.18 19.89
C THR A 322 -22.04 -0.68 20.61
N ASN A 323 -21.97 -2.01 20.47
CA ASN A 323 -22.92 -2.91 21.13
C ASN A 323 -22.56 -3.20 22.59
N ILE A 324 -21.28 -3.22 22.97
CA ILE A 324 -20.86 -3.22 24.39
C ILE A 324 -21.51 -2.04 25.12
N ALA A 325 -21.61 -0.90 24.47
CA ALA A 325 -22.25 0.29 25.01
C ALA A 325 -23.75 0.13 25.28
N VAL A 326 -24.44 -0.78 24.60
CA VAL A 326 -25.90 -1.01 24.72
C VAL A 326 -26.22 -2.12 25.72
N ILE A 327 -25.23 -2.87 26.21
CA ILE A 327 -25.46 -3.94 27.18
C ILE A 327 -26.20 -3.39 28.41
N LYS A 328 -27.35 -4.01 28.72
CA LYS A 328 -28.14 -3.70 29.94
C LYS A 328 -27.38 -4.17 31.18
N THR A 329 -26.61 -3.30 31.78
CA THR A 329 -25.88 -3.55 33.02
C THR A 329 -26.11 -2.40 33.99
N HIS A 330 -25.82 -2.61 35.27
CA HIS A 330 -25.91 -1.55 36.29
C HIS A 330 -25.11 -0.31 35.85
N ALA A 331 -25.64 0.89 36.09
CA ALA A 331 -25.08 2.18 35.66
C ALA A 331 -23.58 2.34 36.01
N LYS A 332 -23.14 1.88 37.19
CA LYS A 332 -21.73 1.86 37.59
C LYS A 332 -20.85 1.00 36.65
N LYS A 333 -21.26 -0.24 36.35
CA LYS A 333 -20.51 -1.14 35.48
C LYS A 333 -20.44 -0.58 34.06
N LYS A 334 -21.53 0.03 33.58
CA LYS A 334 -21.57 0.69 32.26
C LYS A 334 -20.55 1.82 32.16
N LYS A 335 -20.43 2.67 33.20
CA LYS A 335 -19.41 3.73 33.25
C LYS A 335 -17.99 3.18 33.14
N TYR A 336 -17.67 2.10 33.87
CA TYR A 336 -16.34 1.48 33.82
C TYR A 336 -16.01 0.90 32.43
N ILE A 337 -16.99 0.22 31.78
CA ILE A 337 -16.82 -0.32 30.44
C ILE A 337 -16.52 0.80 29.43
N TYR A 338 -17.29 1.91 29.48
CA TYR A 338 -17.03 3.06 28.62
C TYR A 338 -15.66 3.67 28.85
N THR A 339 -15.30 3.88 30.11
CA THR A 339 -14.00 4.44 30.47
C THR A 339 -12.86 3.54 29.97
N ALA A 340 -12.96 2.23 30.20
CA ALA A 340 -11.96 1.27 29.71
C ALA A 340 -11.85 1.29 28.17
N THR A 341 -12.99 1.33 27.47
CA THR A 341 -13.00 1.40 25.98
C THR A 341 -12.33 2.68 25.49
N VAL A 342 -12.63 3.83 26.10
CA VAL A 342 -11.99 5.12 25.74
C VAL A 342 -10.49 5.06 26.03
N ILE A 343 -10.07 4.52 27.15
CA ILE A 343 -8.64 4.36 27.49
C ILE A 343 -7.94 3.48 26.46
N ILE A 344 -8.52 2.34 26.08
CA ILE A 344 -7.95 1.43 25.08
C ILE A 344 -7.83 2.14 23.71
N LEU A 345 -8.85 2.91 23.32
CA LEU A 345 -8.81 3.70 22.09
C LEU A 345 -7.70 4.75 22.12
N LEU A 346 -7.58 5.50 23.23
CA LEU A 346 -6.55 6.51 23.40
C LEU A 346 -5.15 5.88 23.40
N LEU A 347 -4.95 4.77 24.10
CA LEU A 347 -3.68 4.04 24.13
C LEU A 347 -3.31 3.52 22.74
N SER A 348 -4.26 2.92 22.03
CA SER A 348 -4.03 2.44 20.65
C SER A 348 -3.64 3.58 19.70
N THR A 349 -4.35 4.72 19.80
CA THR A 349 -4.08 5.90 18.96
C THR A 349 -2.73 6.52 19.30
N SER A 350 -2.43 6.67 20.61
CA SER A 350 -1.14 7.19 21.07
C SER A 350 0.02 6.29 20.66
N PHE A 351 -0.16 4.98 20.76
CA PHE A 351 0.86 4.01 20.29
C PHE A 351 1.10 4.13 18.78
N ASN A 352 0.03 4.24 17.98
CA ASN A 352 0.15 4.41 16.53
C ASN A 352 0.90 5.70 16.17
N GLY A 353 0.57 6.82 16.82
CA GLY A 353 1.25 8.09 16.63
C GLY A 353 2.71 8.03 17.05
N TYR A 354 2.99 7.51 18.26
CA TYR A 354 4.34 7.32 18.78
C TYR A 354 5.19 6.46 17.84
N TYR A 355 4.66 5.31 17.44
CA TYR A 355 5.35 4.41 16.51
C TYR A 355 5.70 5.11 15.20
N GLN A 356 4.75 5.87 14.63
CA GLN A 356 4.97 6.58 13.38
C GLN A 356 6.06 7.67 13.49
N PHE A 357 6.09 8.41 14.61
CA PHE A 357 7.10 9.47 14.80
C PHE A 357 8.49 8.92 15.11
N ILE A 358 8.60 7.83 15.85
CA ILE A 358 9.88 7.38 16.41
C ILE A 358 10.52 6.25 15.61
N HIS A 359 9.72 5.45 14.92
CA HIS A 359 10.23 4.28 14.19
C HIS A 359 11.30 4.63 13.14
N PHE A 360 11.12 5.73 12.43
CA PHE A 360 12.06 6.15 11.39
C PHE A 360 13.28 6.88 11.94
N LEU A 361 13.14 7.60 13.04
CA LEU A 361 14.25 8.34 13.66
C LEU A 361 15.26 7.43 14.35
N ASN A 362 14.78 6.33 14.92
CA ASN A 362 15.59 5.39 15.71
C ASN A 362 15.97 4.13 14.92
N ASP A 363 15.79 4.12 13.59
CA ASP A 363 16.23 2.98 12.79
C ASP A 363 17.77 2.92 12.79
N PRO A 364 18.38 1.91 13.45
CA PRO A 364 19.84 1.80 13.50
C PRO A 364 20.45 1.37 12.17
N ASN A 365 19.61 1.12 11.14
CA ASN A 365 20.09 0.72 9.83
C ASN A 365 20.75 1.91 9.12
N PRO A 366 22.03 1.83 8.72
CA PRO A 366 22.67 2.86 7.90
C PRO A 366 21.93 3.13 6.59
N TYR A 367 21.13 2.17 6.11
CA TYR A 367 20.15 2.32 5.04
C TYR A 367 18.85 2.94 5.53
N SER A 368 18.93 4.08 6.27
CA SER A 368 17.74 4.74 6.80
C SER A 368 16.66 4.91 5.73
N ARG A 369 15.40 4.68 6.11
CA ARG A 369 14.26 4.70 5.19
C ARG A 369 13.82 6.10 4.77
N TYR A 370 14.49 7.15 5.23
CA TYR A 370 14.23 8.54 4.86
C TYR A 370 15.44 9.18 4.18
N THR A 371 15.22 10.26 3.45
CA THR A 371 16.31 11.04 2.86
C THR A 371 17.00 11.86 3.95
N LYS A 372 18.32 11.68 4.11
CA LYS A 372 19.13 12.48 5.03
C LYS A 372 19.40 13.85 4.42
N GLU A 373 19.61 14.86 5.28
CA GLU A 373 19.97 16.22 4.85
C GLU A 373 21.15 16.26 3.87
N ALA A 374 22.18 15.45 4.15
CA ALA A 374 23.35 15.38 3.27
C ALA A 374 23.01 14.81 1.87
N THR A 375 22.14 13.81 1.79
CA THR A 375 21.67 13.25 0.51
C THR A 375 20.80 14.24 -0.23
N TYR A 376 19.95 14.97 0.49
CA TYR A 376 19.09 16.00 -0.07
C TYR A 376 19.89 17.15 -0.67
N THR A 377 20.83 17.72 0.10
CA THR A 377 21.72 18.81 -0.37
C THR A 377 22.61 18.35 -1.53
N GLY A 378 23.11 17.11 -1.50
CA GLY A 378 23.80 16.50 -2.63
C GLY A 378 22.91 16.38 -3.87
N GLY A 379 21.65 15.98 -3.70
CA GLY A 379 20.65 15.92 -4.78
C GLY A 379 20.35 17.28 -5.38
N LEU A 380 20.21 18.33 -4.56
CA LEU A 380 20.04 19.71 -5.05
C LEU A 380 21.26 20.18 -5.86
N TRP A 381 22.46 19.91 -5.37
CA TRP A 381 23.67 20.25 -6.11
C TRP A 381 23.74 19.54 -7.47
N ILE A 382 23.35 18.25 -7.52
CA ILE A 382 23.25 17.49 -8.77
C ILE A 382 22.26 18.17 -9.73
N LYS A 383 21.08 18.55 -9.23
CA LYS A 383 20.04 19.22 -10.01
C LYS A 383 20.53 20.48 -10.69
N ASP A 384 21.34 21.27 -9.97
CA ASP A 384 21.79 22.59 -10.44
C ASP A 384 23.08 22.53 -11.26
N SER A 385 23.88 21.47 -11.12
CA SER A 385 25.24 21.41 -11.64
C SER A 385 25.49 20.31 -12.68
N ILE A 386 24.60 19.34 -12.79
CA ILE A 386 24.82 18.13 -13.62
C ILE A 386 23.66 17.89 -14.56
N ASP A 387 23.99 17.64 -15.83
CA ASP A 387 23.04 17.30 -16.90
C ASP A 387 23.23 15.88 -17.45
N LYS A 388 24.18 15.11 -16.89
CA LYS A 388 24.58 13.78 -17.38
C LYS A 388 24.23 12.67 -16.39
N ASN A 389 24.29 11.42 -16.85
CA ASN A 389 24.06 10.25 -16.00
C ASN A 389 25.09 10.14 -14.88
N ILE A 390 24.62 9.74 -13.69
CA ILE A 390 25.45 9.51 -12.52
C ILE A 390 25.40 8.04 -12.16
N PHE A 391 26.56 7.43 -11.94
CA PHE A 391 26.65 6.10 -11.35
C PHE A 391 26.71 6.19 -9.82
N TYR A 392 26.04 5.26 -9.17
CA TYR A 392 26.13 5.09 -7.73
C TYR A 392 26.13 3.61 -7.32
N ASN A 393 26.95 3.27 -6.34
CA ASN A 393 27.11 1.88 -5.91
C ASN A 393 26.03 1.33 -4.97
N ASN A 394 25.17 2.20 -4.43
CA ASN A 394 24.10 1.80 -3.52
C ASN A 394 22.74 2.30 -4.04
N GLY A 395 21.84 1.37 -4.36
CA GLY A 395 20.54 1.67 -4.92
C GLY A 395 19.70 2.66 -4.08
N LEU A 396 19.78 2.59 -2.73
CA LEU A 396 18.97 3.46 -1.86
C LEU A 396 19.36 4.93 -1.98
N VAL A 397 20.65 5.26 -1.90
CA VAL A 397 21.09 6.66 -1.98
C VAL A 397 20.99 7.17 -3.40
N GLY A 398 21.30 6.34 -4.39
CA GLY A 398 21.11 6.65 -5.80
C GLY A 398 19.65 7.02 -6.11
N LEU A 399 18.69 6.22 -5.65
CA LEU A 399 17.27 6.49 -5.85
C LEU A 399 16.82 7.80 -5.19
N ARG A 400 17.31 8.10 -3.97
CA ARG A 400 17.00 9.35 -3.26
C ARG A 400 17.59 10.58 -3.97
N ALA A 401 18.87 10.50 -4.34
CA ALA A 401 19.53 11.57 -5.11
C ALA A 401 18.81 11.82 -6.43
N PHE A 402 18.35 10.76 -7.09
CA PHE A 402 17.56 10.83 -8.30
C PHE A 402 16.19 11.47 -8.06
N ALA A 403 15.47 11.07 -7.00
CA ALA A 403 14.20 11.69 -6.65
C ALA A 403 14.33 13.21 -6.43
N VAL A 404 15.35 13.65 -5.70
CA VAL A 404 15.60 15.07 -5.42
C VAL A 404 16.06 15.82 -6.66
N SER A 405 17.01 15.27 -7.42
CA SER A 405 17.62 15.95 -8.55
C SER A 405 16.79 15.93 -9.82
N GLY A 406 16.03 14.88 -10.06
CA GLY A 406 15.42 14.58 -11.35
C GLY A 406 16.43 14.18 -12.44
N VAL A 407 17.72 14.09 -12.12
CA VAL A 407 18.79 13.69 -13.05
C VAL A 407 18.91 12.18 -13.07
N PRO A 408 18.82 11.51 -14.23
CA PRO A 408 18.91 10.07 -14.35
C PRO A 408 20.21 9.52 -13.75
N THR A 409 20.08 8.47 -12.96
CA THR A 409 21.18 7.83 -12.24
C THR A 409 21.25 6.36 -12.65
N LEU A 410 22.40 5.88 -13.07
CA LEU A 410 22.58 4.48 -13.40
C LEU A 410 22.85 3.67 -12.12
N PHE A 411 21.82 2.98 -11.63
CA PHE A 411 21.95 1.99 -10.57
C PHE A 411 20.97 0.85 -10.85
N GLY A 412 21.39 -0.40 -10.66
CA GLY A 412 20.56 -1.56 -11.02
C GLY A 412 19.26 -1.65 -10.22
N GLY A 413 18.18 -2.04 -10.89
CA GLY A 413 17.06 -2.70 -10.25
C GLY A 413 15.95 -1.81 -9.68
N THR A 414 15.75 -0.55 -10.10
CA THR A 414 14.55 0.19 -9.69
C THR A 414 13.51 0.28 -10.79
N ILE A 415 12.24 0.15 -10.38
CA ILE A 415 11.08 0.30 -11.26
C ILE A 415 11.06 1.70 -11.87
N ALA A 416 11.34 2.74 -11.06
CA ALA A 416 11.26 4.12 -11.48
C ALA A 416 12.25 4.47 -12.59
N GLN A 417 13.48 4.00 -12.51
CA GLN A 417 14.46 4.20 -13.56
C GLN A 417 14.06 3.46 -14.83
N THR A 418 13.75 2.16 -14.72
CA THR A 418 13.39 1.32 -15.85
C THR A 418 12.19 1.84 -16.61
N TYR A 419 11.10 2.17 -15.92
CA TYR A 419 9.88 2.65 -16.59
C TYR A 419 9.88 4.15 -16.88
N GLY A 420 10.57 4.95 -16.08
CA GLY A 420 10.56 6.39 -16.21
C GLY A 420 11.58 6.95 -17.19
N PHE A 421 12.72 6.28 -17.37
CA PHE A 421 13.86 6.88 -18.07
C PHE A 421 14.55 5.97 -19.10
N GLU A 422 14.35 4.64 -19.06
CA GLU A 422 14.90 3.70 -20.03
C GLU A 422 13.93 3.43 -21.19
N ASP A 423 14.43 2.85 -22.28
CA ASP A 423 13.56 2.34 -23.34
C ASP A 423 13.01 0.97 -22.95
N VAL A 424 11.72 0.95 -22.64
CA VAL A 424 11.04 -0.28 -22.22
C VAL A 424 10.91 -1.33 -23.33
N SER A 425 11.10 -0.95 -24.60
CA SER A 425 11.04 -1.89 -25.74
C SER A 425 12.18 -2.90 -25.73
N GLU A 426 13.30 -2.57 -25.07
CA GLU A 426 14.47 -3.46 -24.96
C GLU A 426 14.41 -4.43 -23.77
N LEU A 427 13.37 -4.34 -22.91
CA LEU A 427 13.26 -5.15 -21.72
C LEU A 427 12.79 -6.58 -22.04
N ASN A 428 13.39 -7.56 -21.37
CA ASN A 428 12.93 -8.95 -21.44
C ASN A 428 11.59 -9.15 -20.71
N ILE A 429 10.66 -9.82 -21.40
CA ILE A 429 9.33 -10.13 -20.87
C ILE A 429 9.33 -11.54 -20.30
N THR A 430 9.01 -11.70 -19.03
CA THR A 430 8.77 -13.01 -18.41
C THR A 430 7.28 -13.18 -18.14
N LYS A 431 6.74 -14.35 -18.48
CA LYS A 431 5.32 -14.67 -18.23
C LYS A 431 5.16 -15.39 -16.90
N ASN A 432 4.15 -14.98 -16.14
CA ASN A 432 3.71 -15.72 -14.98
C ASN A 432 2.96 -16.99 -15.40
N SER A 433 3.20 -18.09 -14.70
CA SER A 433 2.37 -19.29 -14.86
C SER A 433 0.92 -18.98 -14.46
N PRO A 434 -0.10 -19.41 -15.24
CA PRO A 434 -1.51 -19.12 -14.95
C PRO A 434 -2.02 -19.58 -13.58
N LEU A 435 -1.33 -20.54 -12.96
CA LEU A 435 -1.67 -21.06 -11.62
C LEU A 435 -0.74 -20.52 -10.52
N SER A 436 0.18 -19.63 -10.86
CA SER A 436 1.06 -19.02 -9.87
C SER A 436 0.35 -17.88 -9.16
N ILE A 437 0.75 -17.63 -7.91
CA ILE A 437 0.29 -16.45 -7.18
C ILE A 437 0.76 -15.14 -7.83
N GLY A 438 1.92 -15.15 -8.49
CA GLY A 438 2.40 -14.02 -9.28
C GLY A 438 1.40 -13.60 -10.35
N PHE A 439 0.75 -14.57 -11.03
CA PHE A 439 -0.30 -14.28 -12.01
C PHE A 439 -1.48 -13.51 -11.39
N TYR A 440 -1.89 -13.87 -10.18
CA TYR A 440 -3.00 -13.20 -9.50
C TYR A 440 -2.62 -11.89 -8.83
N LYS A 441 -1.35 -11.71 -8.47
CA LYS A 441 -0.85 -10.47 -7.85
C LYS A 441 -0.45 -9.43 -8.89
N ASP A 442 0.30 -9.83 -9.91
CA ASP A 442 0.99 -8.93 -10.83
C ASP A 442 0.49 -9.07 -12.28
N GLY A 443 -0.47 -9.98 -12.50
CA GLY A 443 -0.99 -10.29 -13.82
C GLY A 443 -0.13 -11.30 -14.60
N PRO A 444 -0.44 -11.53 -15.90
CA PRO A 444 0.20 -12.57 -16.71
C PRO A 444 1.69 -12.30 -17.03
N TYR A 445 2.19 -11.12 -16.74
CA TYR A 445 3.58 -10.74 -17.02
C TYR A 445 4.29 -10.31 -15.73
N VAL A 446 5.50 -10.80 -15.54
CA VAL A 446 6.39 -10.33 -14.48
C VAL A 446 6.94 -8.97 -14.90
N LYS A 447 6.84 -7.99 -14.01
CA LYS A 447 7.55 -6.72 -14.17
C LYS A 447 9.04 -7.00 -14.01
N THR A 448 9.81 -6.85 -15.07
CA THR A 448 11.26 -6.92 -14.97
C THR A 448 11.77 -5.63 -14.35
N LEU A 449 12.54 -5.78 -13.29
CA LEU A 449 13.28 -4.70 -12.64
C LEU A 449 14.63 -4.60 -13.35
N GLY A 450 14.76 -3.69 -14.29
CA GLY A 450 15.95 -3.57 -15.12
C GLY A 450 16.15 -4.75 -16.08
N THR A 451 17.17 -4.68 -16.91
CA THR A 451 17.60 -5.86 -17.65
C THR A 451 18.56 -6.65 -16.76
N PRO A 452 18.36 -7.96 -16.52
CA PRO A 452 19.33 -8.79 -15.77
C PRO A 452 20.75 -8.64 -16.28
N TYR A 453 20.88 -8.32 -17.57
CA TYR A 453 22.15 -8.00 -18.20
C TYR A 453 22.78 -6.70 -17.65
N LEU A 454 22.02 -5.64 -17.48
CA LEU A 454 22.51 -4.38 -16.93
C LEU A 454 22.85 -4.51 -15.45
N GLU A 455 22.02 -5.20 -14.67
CA GLU A 455 22.29 -5.48 -13.26
C GLU A 455 23.62 -6.22 -13.05
N GLY A 456 23.84 -7.30 -13.78
CA GLY A 456 25.09 -8.06 -13.75
C GLY A 456 26.31 -7.20 -14.19
N ARG A 457 26.13 -6.27 -15.11
CA ARG A 457 27.17 -5.34 -15.51
C ARG A 457 27.49 -4.29 -14.46
N ILE A 458 26.47 -3.78 -13.74
CA ILE A 458 26.68 -2.83 -12.64
C ILE A 458 27.36 -3.52 -11.46
N GLU A 459 26.99 -4.76 -11.12
CA GLU A 459 27.70 -5.56 -10.13
C GLU A 459 29.16 -5.78 -10.50
N ARG A 460 29.41 -6.15 -11.74
CA ARG A 460 30.78 -6.27 -12.26
C ARG A 460 31.55 -4.95 -12.19
N LEU A 461 30.88 -3.79 -12.44
CA LEU A 461 31.55 -2.49 -12.31
C LEU A 461 32.00 -2.24 -10.87
N ARG A 462 31.21 -2.60 -9.87
CA ARG A 462 31.58 -2.47 -8.46
C ARG A 462 32.86 -3.21 -8.09
N GLU A 463 33.16 -4.31 -8.79
CA GLU A 463 34.34 -5.15 -8.61
C GLU A 463 35.49 -4.80 -9.56
N THR A 464 35.38 -3.73 -10.33
CA THR A 464 36.32 -3.37 -11.40
C THR A 464 36.97 -2.02 -11.11
N GLU A 465 38.26 -1.89 -11.38
CA GLU A 465 38.97 -0.61 -11.32
C GLU A 465 38.55 0.32 -12.47
N ILE A 466 38.50 1.63 -12.18
CA ILE A 466 38.11 2.65 -13.16
C ILE A 466 38.99 2.64 -14.41
N ASP A 467 40.28 2.44 -14.25
CA ASP A 467 41.26 2.44 -15.33
C ASP A 467 41.34 1.15 -16.12
N SER A 468 40.64 0.10 -15.71
CA SER A 468 40.58 -1.13 -16.46
C SER A 468 39.93 -0.91 -17.83
N ARG A 469 40.32 -1.73 -18.82
CA ARG A 469 39.75 -1.68 -20.18
C ARG A 469 38.22 -1.80 -20.14
N TRP A 470 37.71 -2.67 -19.30
CA TRP A 470 36.26 -2.91 -19.19
C TRP A 470 35.56 -1.74 -18.49
N GLY A 471 36.15 -1.18 -17.42
CA GLY A 471 35.61 -0.01 -16.70
C GLY A 471 35.48 1.19 -17.63
N LYS A 472 36.54 1.53 -18.38
CA LYS A 472 36.53 2.63 -19.37
C LYS A 472 35.48 2.42 -20.46
N GLN A 473 35.36 1.21 -20.97
CA GLN A 473 34.35 0.88 -21.97
C GLN A 473 32.94 1.03 -21.43
N PHE A 474 32.67 0.58 -20.20
CA PHE A 474 31.38 0.69 -19.54
C PHE A 474 31.00 2.17 -19.31
N ILE A 475 31.91 2.97 -18.74
CA ILE A 475 31.71 4.40 -18.52
C ILE A 475 31.35 5.11 -19.83
N SER A 476 32.12 4.89 -20.89
CA SER A 476 31.87 5.49 -22.21
C SER A 476 30.55 5.02 -22.82
N GLN A 477 30.24 3.72 -22.72
CA GLN A 477 29.02 3.15 -23.30
C GLN A 477 27.74 3.68 -22.65
N HIS A 478 27.79 3.97 -21.33
CA HIS A 478 26.64 4.49 -20.57
C HIS A 478 26.71 6.00 -20.34
N ASN A 479 27.64 6.69 -20.97
CA ASN A 479 27.84 8.14 -20.83
C ASN A 479 27.89 8.58 -19.35
N LEU A 480 28.62 7.82 -18.53
CA LEU A 480 28.77 8.12 -17.12
C LEU A 480 29.84 9.21 -16.94
N SER A 481 29.47 10.29 -16.30
CA SER A 481 30.39 11.41 -16.05
C SER A 481 30.68 11.66 -14.57
N TYR A 482 29.87 11.07 -13.69
CA TYR A 482 30.00 11.29 -12.25
C TYR A 482 29.73 10.01 -11.46
N VAL A 483 30.28 9.95 -10.25
CA VAL A 483 30.05 8.90 -9.26
C VAL A 483 29.62 9.53 -7.94
N ILE A 484 28.55 9.02 -7.34
CA ILE A 484 28.13 9.39 -5.98
C ILE A 484 28.67 8.36 -5.00
N GLU A 485 29.30 8.82 -3.96
CA GLU A 485 29.75 8.07 -2.81
C GLU A 485 29.03 8.54 -1.55
N ASP A 486 28.57 7.60 -0.73
CA ASP A 486 28.05 7.86 0.62
C ASP A 486 29.01 7.25 1.64
N GLU A 487 29.58 8.07 2.53
CA GLU A 487 30.56 7.63 3.53
C GLU A 487 30.02 6.60 4.52
N ASP A 488 28.72 6.59 4.77
CA ASP A 488 28.09 5.63 5.67
C ASP A 488 27.94 4.23 5.02
N ILE A 489 28.22 4.11 3.72
CA ILE A 489 28.08 2.89 2.95
C ILE A 489 29.45 2.49 2.42
N GLY A 490 29.99 1.41 2.89
CA GLY A 490 31.35 0.98 2.59
C GLY A 490 31.72 1.00 1.10
N ASP A 491 32.97 1.35 0.83
CA ASP A 491 33.56 1.45 -0.50
C ASP A 491 33.59 0.11 -1.23
N ASN A 492 33.37 0.13 -2.52
CA ASN A 492 33.69 -0.96 -3.43
C ASN A 492 35.01 -0.70 -4.19
N ILE A 493 35.46 -1.66 -4.99
CA ILE A 493 36.72 -1.57 -5.73
C ILE A 493 36.68 -0.39 -6.70
N PHE A 494 35.55 -0.16 -7.38
CA PHE A 494 35.36 0.94 -8.32
C PHE A 494 35.55 2.30 -7.63
N ILE A 495 34.83 2.56 -6.53
CA ILE A 495 34.94 3.84 -5.78
C ILE A 495 36.37 4.05 -5.29
N ARG A 496 37.01 3.02 -4.69
CA ARG A 496 38.39 3.13 -4.21
C ARG A 496 39.38 3.48 -5.34
N SER A 497 39.14 3.00 -6.55
CA SER A 497 39.97 3.29 -7.70
C SER A 497 39.74 4.70 -8.29
N VAL A 498 38.59 5.33 -7.98
CA VAL A 498 38.29 6.73 -8.38
C VAL A 498 39.09 7.72 -7.57
N HIS A 499 39.22 7.54 -6.25
CA HIS A 499 39.83 8.50 -5.32
C HIS A 499 41.21 9.01 -5.73
N PRO A 500 42.18 8.20 -6.15
CA PRO A 500 43.52 8.65 -6.46
C PRO A 500 43.64 9.36 -7.83
N VAL A 501 42.65 9.21 -8.72
CA VAL A 501 42.81 9.59 -10.14
C VAL A 501 41.79 10.60 -10.63
N LYS A 502 40.75 10.88 -9.84
CA LYS A 502 39.63 11.72 -10.25
C LYS A 502 39.36 12.85 -9.27
N ASP A 503 38.80 13.94 -9.76
CA ASP A 503 38.51 15.13 -8.97
C ASP A 503 37.22 14.98 -8.18
N ASN A 504 37.29 15.32 -6.89
CA ASN A 504 36.12 15.48 -6.04
C ASN A 504 35.50 16.86 -6.32
N VAL A 505 34.36 16.87 -6.99
CA VAL A 505 33.66 18.10 -7.42
C VAL A 505 32.65 18.60 -6.40
N TYR A 506 32.22 17.74 -5.47
CA TYR A 506 31.32 18.08 -4.39
C TYR A 506 31.57 17.21 -3.15
N ASN A 507 31.58 17.86 -1.98
CA ASN A 507 31.70 17.16 -0.69
C ASN A 507 30.98 17.96 0.40
N ASN A 508 30.04 17.34 1.07
CA ASN A 508 29.35 17.90 2.24
C ASN A 508 29.64 17.14 3.56
N GLY A 509 30.68 16.34 3.58
CA GLY A 509 31.11 15.56 4.74
C GLY A 509 30.47 14.18 4.86
N LYS A 510 29.46 13.86 4.01
CA LYS A 510 28.79 12.55 3.96
C LYS A 510 28.60 12.05 2.54
N ILE A 511 28.26 12.94 1.63
CA ILE A 511 28.12 12.65 0.21
C ILE A 511 29.29 13.29 -0.52
N ARG A 512 29.99 12.51 -1.31
CA ARG A 512 31.02 12.96 -2.26
C ARG A 512 30.59 12.65 -3.67
N ILE A 513 30.89 13.59 -4.59
CA ILE A 513 30.66 13.38 -6.02
C ILE A 513 31.99 13.58 -6.73
N TRP A 514 32.35 12.57 -7.51
CA TRP A 514 33.59 12.51 -8.25
C TRP A 514 33.31 12.67 -9.74
N SER A 515 34.08 13.52 -10.44
CA SER A 515 34.03 13.57 -11.90
C SER A 515 34.77 12.38 -12.50
N LEU A 516 34.20 11.80 -13.54
CA LEU A 516 34.84 10.72 -14.31
C LEU A 516 35.55 11.24 -15.58
N ASP A 517 35.37 12.54 -15.89
CA ASP A 517 35.98 13.18 -17.07
C ASP A 517 37.49 13.34 -16.92
#